data_25c1661b6832a39f3a911dbe87cd327c
#
_entry.id   25c1661b6832a39f3a911dbe87cd327c
#
_cell.length_a   1.000
_cell.length_b   1.000
_cell.length_c   1.000
_cell.angle_alpha   90.00
_cell.angle_beta   90.00
_cell.angle_gamma   90.00
#
_symmetry.space_group_name_H-M   'P 1'
#
loop_
_entity.id
_entity.type
_entity.pdbx_description
1 polymer ?
#
loop_
_entity_poly.entity_id
_entity_poly.type
_entity_poly.pdbx_seq_one_letter_code
_entity_poly.pdbx_strand_id
1 'polypeptide(L)'
;MSETQTLYKLIILYILNHVAFPLSNAQLSEFILDKEYTDYFTLQQSLFELTDSALIHPEKLHNTTLYHITEEGRTTLTFFEKKISSAIREDIDSFLLEHKYKLRNERSTPAHYY
;
A
#
# COMPACT_ATOMS: atom_id res chain seq x y z
N MET A 1 -17.60 -10.60 3.63
CA MET A 1 -16.56 -9.60 3.80
C MET A 1 -17.20 -8.25 4.09
N SER A 2 -16.72 -7.54 5.07
CA SER A 2 -17.32 -6.27 5.44
C SER A 2 -16.88 -5.15 4.50
N GLU A 3 -17.68 -4.08 4.46
CA GLU A 3 -17.32 -2.91 3.66
C GLU A 3 -16.05 -2.26 4.18
N THR A 4 -15.85 -2.31 5.49
CA THR A 4 -14.65 -1.76 6.10
C THR A 4 -13.41 -2.46 5.58
N GLN A 5 -13.46 -3.78 5.50
CA GLN A 5 -12.35 -4.57 5.01
C GLN A 5 -12.09 -4.27 3.53
N THR A 6 -13.16 -4.10 2.76
CA THR A 6 -13.03 -3.72 1.36
C THR A 6 -12.34 -2.36 1.23
N LEU A 7 -12.71 -1.43 2.10
CA LEU A 7 -12.11 -0.10 2.08
C LEU A 7 -10.60 -0.17 2.34
N TYR A 8 -10.18 -0.99 3.29
CA TYR A 8 -8.76 -1.12 3.59
C TYR A 8 -7.99 -1.69 2.40
N LYS A 9 -8.58 -2.66 1.71
CA LYS A 9 -7.96 -3.20 0.51
C LYS A 9 -7.82 -2.14 -0.56
N LEU A 10 -8.84 -1.31 -0.74
CA LEU A 10 -8.80 -0.24 -1.73
C LEU A 10 -7.74 0.80 -1.36
N ILE A 11 -7.58 1.09 -0.08
CA ILE A 11 -6.54 2.02 0.37
C ILE A 11 -5.16 1.48 0.00
N ILE A 12 -4.93 0.20 0.23
CA ILE A 12 -3.65 -0.42 -0.13
C ILE A 12 -3.41 -0.33 -1.64
N LEU A 13 -4.42 -0.64 -2.43
CA LEU A 13 -4.30 -0.55 -3.88
C LEU A 13 -4.02 0.88 -4.33
N TYR A 14 -4.70 1.84 -3.70
CA TYR A 14 -4.51 3.25 -4.03
C TYR A 14 -3.05 3.67 -3.78
N ILE A 15 -2.53 3.30 -2.61
CA ILE A 15 -1.15 3.64 -2.27
C ILE A 15 -0.19 3.04 -3.29
N LEU A 16 -0.34 1.75 -3.58
CA LEU A 16 0.57 1.07 -4.49
C LEU A 16 0.47 1.60 -5.91
N ASN A 17 -0.71 2.08 -6.30
CA ASN A 17 -0.89 2.62 -7.63
C ASN A 17 -0.29 4.02 -7.79
N HIS A 18 -0.08 4.72 -6.69
CA HIS A 18 0.40 6.10 -6.73
C HIS A 18 1.87 6.24 -6.37
N VAL A 19 2.59 5.14 -6.23
CA VAL A 19 4.03 5.19 -6.04
C VAL A 19 4.69 4.61 -7.29
N ALA A 20 5.91 5.06 -7.55
CA ALA A 20 6.64 4.65 -8.75
C ALA A 20 7.40 3.34 -8.54
N PHE A 21 7.36 2.78 -7.36
CA PHE A 21 8.13 1.59 -7.01
C PHE A 21 7.35 0.79 -5.97
N PRO A 22 7.65 -0.51 -5.84
CA PRO A 22 6.92 -1.32 -4.85
C PRO A 22 7.27 -0.92 -3.42
N LEU A 23 6.35 -1.18 -2.52
CA LEU A 23 6.51 -0.85 -1.11
C LEU A 23 6.59 -2.13 -0.30
N SER A 24 7.35 -2.07 0.79
CA SER A 24 7.44 -3.20 1.71
C SER A 24 6.25 -3.21 2.65
N ASN A 25 6.06 -4.36 3.31
CA ASN A 25 5.05 -4.47 4.35
C ASN A 25 5.25 -3.41 5.42
N ALA A 26 6.51 -3.18 5.81
CA ALA A 26 6.82 -2.19 6.84
C ALA A 26 6.41 -0.78 6.40
N GLN A 27 6.66 -0.43 5.14
CA GLN A 27 6.31 0.89 4.64
C GLN A 27 4.80 1.10 4.58
N LEU A 28 4.07 0.08 4.14
CA LEU A 28 2.61 0.14 4.13
C LEU A 28 2.06 0.23 5.54
N SER A 29 2.65 -0.56 6.45
CA SER A 29 2.21 -0.56 7.85
C SER A 29 2.43 0.79 8.49
N GLU A 30 3.56 1.41 8.20
CA GLU A 30 3.90 2.70 8.80
C GLU A 30 2.80 3.72 8.51
N PHE A 31 2.36 3.81 7.26
CA PHE A 31 1.33 4.78 6.93
C PHE A 31 -0.03 4.40 7.49
N ILE A 32 -0.45 3.16 7.25
CA ILE A 32 -1.82 2.77 7.59
C ILE A 32 -2.04 2.75 9.09
N LEU A 33 -1.04 2.28 9.85
CA LEU A 33 -1.18 2.25 11.31
C LEU A 33 -1.00 3.63 11.92
N ASP A 34 -0.17 4.48 11.32
CA ASP A 34 0.02 5.84 11.80
C ASP A 34 -1.29 6.63 11.70
N LYS A 35 -2.05 6.41 10.65
CA LYS A 35 -3.34 7.08 10.47
C LYS A 35 -4.47 6.37 11.20
N GLU A 36 -4.17 5.24 11.80
CA GLU A 36 -5.14 4.46 12.56
C GLU A 36 -6.35 4.06 11.72
N TYR A 37 -6.13 3.84 10.43
CA TYR A 37 -7.20 3.36 9.56
C TYR A 37 -7.61 1.95 9.93
N THR A 38 -6.67 1.13 10.43
CA THR A 38 -6.95 -0.22 10.85
C THR A 38 -5.85 -0.69 11.79
N ASP A 39 -5.95 -1.92 12.28
CA ASP A 39 -4.91 -2.48 13.13
C ASP A 39 -3.99 -3.37 12.30
N TYR A 40 -2.90 -3.79 12.92
CA TYR A 40 -1.87 -4.57 12.23
C TYR A 40 -2.42 -5.89 11.69
N PHE A 41 -3.24 -6.56 12.48
CA PHE A 41 -3.78 -7.85 12.09
C PHE A 41 -4.67 -7.74 10.85
N THR A 42 -5.57 -6.76 10.85
CA THR A 42 -6.46 -6.54 9.72
C THR A 42 -5.67 -6.15 8.47
N LEU A 43 -4.62 -5.36 8.65
CA LEU A 43 -3.77 -4.98 7.52
C LEU A 43 -3.11 -6.22 6.91
N GLN A 44 -2.56 -7.10 7.73
CA GLN A 44 -1.90 -8.30 7.22
C GLN A 44 -2.89 -9.20 6.52
N GLN A 45 -4.10 -9.31 7.06
CA GLN A 45 -5.13 -10.11 6.42
C GLN A 45 -5.53 -9.52 5.07
N SER A 46 -5.63 -8.20 5.00
CA SER A 46 -5.95 -7.54 3.73
C SER A 46 -4.88 -7.79 2.68
N LEU A 47 -3.61 -7.71 3.08
CA LEU A 47 -2.51 -7.99 2.18
C LEU A 47 -2.55 -9.43 1.67
N PHE A 48 -2.86 -10.36 2.57
CA PHE A 48 -2.97 -11.76 2.18
C PHE A 48 -4.09 -11.96 1.17
N GLU A 49 -5.25 -11.36 1.42
CA GLU A 49 -6.39 -11.53 0.53
C GLU A 49 -6.16 -10.88 -0.82
N LEU A 50 -5.51 -9.73 -0.84
CA LEU A 50 -5.16 -9.07 -2.10
C LEU A 50 -4.19 -9.91 -2.91
N THR A 51 -3.23 -10.52 -2.24
CA THR A 51 -2.27 -11.40 -2.89
C THR A 51 -2.99 -12.65 -3.44
N ASP A 52 -3.86 -13.21 -2.63
CA ASP A 52 -4.60 -14.41 -3.02
C ASP A 52 -5.52 -14.15 -4.22
N SER A 53 -6.03 -12.93 -4.32
CA SER A 53 -6.89 -12.53 -5.44
C SER A 53 -6.10 -12.02 -6.65
N ALA A 54 -4.77 -12.03 -6.57
CA ALA A 54 -3.89 -11.57 -7.65
C ALA A 54 -4.05 -10.08 -7.97
N LEU A 55 -4.50 -9.29 -7.00
CA LEU A 55 -4.60 -7.85 -7.17
C LEU A 55 -3.29 -7.17 -6.82
N ILE A 56 -2.46 -7.80 -6.00
CA ILE A 56 -1.10 -7.37 -5.76
C ILE A 56 -0.20 -8.58 -5.88
N HIS A 57 1.09 -8.31 -6.09
CA HIS A 57 2.08 -9.37 -6.29
C HIS A 57 3.22 -9.17 -5.30
N PRO A 58 3.51 -10.17 -4.45
CA PRO A 58 4.63 -10.05 -3.52
C PRO A 58 5.93 -10.45 -4.21
N GLU A 59 6.97 -9.69 -3.92
CA GLU A 59 8.31 -9.99 -4.39
C GLU A 59 9.21 -10.13 -3.18
N LYS A 60 9.75 -11.31 -2.96
CA LYS A 60 10.60 -11.53 -1.80
C LYS A 60 12.05 -11.21 -2.13
N LEU A 61 12.63 -10.32 -1.32
CA LEU A 61 14.02 -9.93 -1.46
C LEU A 61 14.67 -10.13 -0.10
N HIS A 62 15.57 -11.12 -0.03
CA HIS A 62 16.26 -11.41 1.23
C HIS A 62 15.24 -11.60 2.36
N ASN A 63 15.20 -10.70 3.30
CA ASN A 63 14.30 -10.85 4.45
C ASN A 63 13.17 -9.82 4.44
N THR A 64 12.84 -9.28 3.28
CA THR A 64 11.72 -8.36 3.16
C THR A 64 10.85 -8.76 1.99
N THR A 65 9.59 -8.35 2.03
CA THR A 65 8.65 -8.58 0.93
C THR A 65 8.18 -7.23 0.42
N LEU A 66 8.32 -7.04 -0.90
CA LEU A 66 7.81 -5.85 -1.56
C LEU A 66 6.53 -6.19 -2.29
N TYR A 67 5.60 -5.26 -2.33
CA TYR A 67 4.31 -5.47 -2.97
C TYR A 67 4.16 -4.58 -4.19
N HIS A 68 3.76 -5.19 -5.30
CA HIS A 68 3.46 -4.50 -6.56
C HIS A 68 1.98 -4.58 -6.83
N ILE A 69 1.40 -3.51 -7.36
CA ILE A 69 0.02 -3.62 -7.83
C ILE A 69 0.03 -4.29 -9.20
N THR A 70 -0.94 -5.16 -9.44
CA THR A 70 -1.03 -5.84 -10.73
C THR A 70 -1.96 -5.06 -11.64
N GLU A 71 -2.03 -5.50 -12.90
CA GLU A 71 -2.95 -4.92 -13.86
C GLU A 71 -4.39 -5.07 -13.37
N GLU A 72 -4.71 -6.24 -12.83
CA GLU A 72 -6.03 -6.49 -12.27
C GLU A 72 -6.30 -5.62 -11.06
N GLY A 73 -5.26 -5.37 -10.26
CA GLY A 73 -5.38 -4.48 -9.12
C GLY A 73 -5.75 -3.07 -9.55
N ARG A 74 -5.11 -2.58 -10.62
CA ARG A 74 -5.41 -1.25 -11.13
C ARG A 74 -6.84 -1.17 -11.66
N THR A 75 -7.26 -2.19 -12.37
CA THR A 75 -8.63 -2.24 -12.90
C THR A 75 -9.64 -2.22 -11.77
N THR A 76 -9.40 -3.04 -10.74
CA THR A 76 -10.29 -3.10 -9.60
C THR A 76 -10.34 -1.75 -8.89
N LEU A 77 -9.19 -1.12 -8.71
CA LEU A 77 -9.13 0.19 -8.07
C LEU A 77 -9.94 1.22 -8.86
N THR A 78 -9.80 1.21 -10.17
CA THR A 78 -10.53 2.15 -11.03
C THR A 78 -12.03 2.01 -10.84
N PHE A 79 -12.52 0.77 -10.73
CA PHE A 79 -13.94 0.53 -10.54
C PHE A 79 -14.45 1.03 -9.20
N PHE A 80 -13.64 0.90 -8.15
CA PHE A 80 -14.12 1.14 -6.79
C PHE A 80 -13.47 2.33 -6.10
N GLU A 81 -12.68 3.11 -6.83
CA GLU A 81 -11.92 4.20 -6.23
C GLU A 81 -12.82 5.20 -5.52
N LYS A 82 -14.02 5.39 -5.99
CA LYS A 82 -14.95 6.34 -5.38
C LYS A 82 -15.39 5.92 -3.99
N LYS A 83 -15.21 4.66 -3.64
CA LYS A 83 -15.52 4.22 -2.27
C LYS A 83 -14.51 4.76 -1.27
N ILE A 84 -13.36 5.20 -1.74
CA ILE A 84 -12.39 5.87 -0.86
C ILE A 84 -12.79 7.34 -0.83
N SER A 85 -13.07 7.86 0.36
CA SER A 85 -13.50 9.26 0.48
C SER A 85 -12.40 10.20 0.00
N SER A 86 -12.77 11.40 -0.43
CA SER A 86 -11.76 12.36 -0.87
C SER A 86 -10.84 12.75 0.28
N ALA A 87 -11.35 12.77 1.52
CA ALA A 87 -10.50 13.07 2.67
C ALA A 87 -9.38 12.03 2.81
N ILE A 88 -9.73 10.76 2.66
CA ILE A 88 -8.73 9.70 2.77
C ILE A 88 -7.73 9.77 1.62
N ARG A 89 -8.23 10.02 0.40
CA ARG A 89 -7.34 10.13 -0.75
C ARG A 89 -6.37 11.30 -0.60
N GLU A 90 -6.85 12.41 -0.07
CA GLU A 90 -5.98 13.57 0.16
C GLU A 90 -4.95 13.28 1.22
N ASP A 91 -5.32 12.55 2.27
CA ASP A 91 -4.36 12.14 3.29
C ASP A 91 -3.26 11.29 2.70
N ILE A 92 -3.64 10.33 1.86
CA ILE A 92 -2.67 9.44 1.24
C ILE A 92 -1.76 10.23 0.30
N ASP A 93 -2.34 11.10 -0.52
CA ASP A 93 -1.56 11.89 -1.47
C ASP A 93 -0.57 12.78 -0.73
N SER A 94 -1.00 13.39 0.37
CA SER A 94 -0.12 14.23 1.19
C SER A 94 1.01 13.42 1.80
N PHE A 95 0.68 12.25 2.31
CA PHE A 95 1.69 11.40 2.92
C PHE A 95 2.73 10.98 1.88
N LEU A 96 2.27 10.58 0.70
CA LEU A 96 3.19 10.13 -0.35
C LEU A 96 4.08 11.27 -0.84
N LEU A 97 3.52 12.46 -0.95
CA LEU A 97 4.29 13.62 -1.37
C LEU A 97 5.35 13.96 -0.32
N GLU A 98 4.96 13.95 0.95
CA GLU A 98 5.82 14.27 2.06
C GLU A 98 6.97 13.28 2.21
N HIS A 99 6.69 12.01 1.97
CA HIS A 99 7.64 10.94 2.23
C HIS A 99 8.26 10.34 0.97
N LYS A 100 8.08 11.01 -0.15
CA LYS A 100 8.48 10.41 -1.41
C LYS A 100 9.98 10.11 -1.47
N TYR A 101 10.81 10.98 -0.93
CA TYR A 101 12.24 10.72 -0.91
C TYR A 101 12.62 9.68 0.13
N LYS A 102 11.95 9.72 1.27
CA LYS A 102 12.20 8.74 2.32
C LYS A 102 11.86 7.33 1.85
N LEU A 103 10.70 7.17 1.22
CA LEU A 103 10.29 5.86 0.73
C LEU A 103 11.26 5.34 -0.31
N ARG A 104 11.67 6.20 -1.22
CA ARG A 104 12.63 5.82 -2.25
C ARG A 104 13.98 5.43 -1.64
N ASN A 105 14.45 6.20 -0.68
CA ASN A 105 15.75 5.95 -0.07
C ASN A 105 15.75 4.64 0.70
N GLU A 106 14.68 4.36 1.43
CA GLU A 106 14.58 3.12 2.17
C GLU A 106 14.61 1.93 1.23
N ARG A 107 14.04 2.09 0.06
CA ARG A 107 13.99 1.02 -0.90
C ARG A 107 15.31 0.82 -1.62
N SER A 108 15.96 1.92 -2.00
CA SER A 108 17.16 1.84 -2.84
C SER A 108 18.45 1.82 -2.06
N THR A 109 18.44 2.11 -0.81
CA THR A 109 19.61 2.18 -0.01
C THR A 109 20.39 1.02 -0.08
N PRO A 110 21.39 0.96 -0.24
CA PRO A 110 22.25 0.56 0.77
C PRO A 110 23.03 1.68 1.25
N ALA A 111 23.17 1.82 1.65
CA ALA A 111 23.69 2.54 2.02
C ALA A 111 24.67 3.41 1.97
N HIS A 112 24.86 3.77 1.74
CA HIS A 112 25.42 4.44 1.77
C HIS A 112 25.66 5.35 2.07
N TYR A 113 25.54 5.65 2.23
CA TYR A 113 25.60 6.49 2.56
C TYR A 113 26.20 7.08 2.92
N TYR A 114 26.47 7.33 3.14
CA TYR A 114 26.83 8.06 3.69
C TYR A 114 27.35 8.35 3.85
#